data_79caea884c1f8dc8c8e031f89717bf07
#
_entry.id   79caea884c1f8dc8c8e031f89717bf07
#
_cell.length_a   1.000
_cell.length_b   1.000
_cell.length_c   1.000
_cell.angle_alpha   90.00
_cell.angle_beta   90.00
_cell.angle_gamma   90.00
#
_symmetry.space_group_name_H-M   'P 1'
#
loop_
_entity.id
_entity.type
_entity.pdbx_description
1 polymer ?
#
loop_
_entity_poly.entity_id
_entity_poly.type
_entity_poly.pdbx_seq_one_letter_code
_entity_poly.pdbx_strand_id
1 'polypeptide(L)'
;MNPHRTVTTAALVLLLAAAAAPALAQGNPTSPRVPADPTPEQLEAAVPDLANPLNQPITGARIDPLVGGTEPPPSLEALQAARPGATAADGLEPGRADLLRTAALSYGAQGGLAARGFALNELLRRHEAQLDATYDFRSLVLPVAAGGGQTLMRPPVVSAAQMAFALGDGGQVARESRCVYEITRAATLSSAPPNWRAYLVRTWSNPRRPAEAALPRTRQEAAYWTRVVAEGWAGGERQAVEIFLADLGRLERDIVGMARYRVLLRAGLVEQPRVVFENRAAEGGRERLRLGDRTVRITDQPGLQANPRRWQPAAGCPQ
;
A
#
# COMPACT_ATOMS: atom_id res chain seq x y z
N MET A 1 -75.51 22.74 -59.04
CA MET A 1 -74.85 22.80 -60.32
C MET A 1 -73.34 22.79 -60.11
N ASN A 2 -72.70 21.70 -60.49
CA ASN A 2 -71.25 21.55 -60.59
C ASN A 2 -70.60 22.49 -61.62
N PRO A 3 -69.31 22.84 -61.60
CA PRO A 3 -68.31 21.82 -61.95
C PRO A 3 -66.95 21.94 -61.21
N HIS A 4 -66.34 20.79 -61.23
CA HIS A 4 -64.96 20.36 -61.06
C HIS A 4 -63.85 21.39 -61.41
N ARG A 5 -62.79 21.49 -60.53
CA ARG A 5 -61.43 21.72 -60.99
C ARG A 5 -60.48 20.84 -60.16
N THR A 6 -59.88 19.91 -60.84
CA THR A 6 -58.75 19.06 -60.47
C THR A 6 -57.48 19.95 -60.35
N VAL A 7 -56.77 19.90 -59.26
CA VAL A 7 -55.41 20.39 -59.11
C VAL A 7 -54.53 19.24 -58.67
N THR A 8 -53.65 18.88 -59.56
CA THR A 8 -52.60 17.89 -59.39
C THR A 8 -51.51 18.52 -58.48
N THR A 9 -51.29 17.96 -57.31
CA THR A 9 -50.18 18.32 -56.49
C THR A 9 -49.17 17.21 -56.47
N ALA A 10 -47.95 17.53 -56.95
CA ALA A 10 -46.79 16.63 -56.97
C ALA A 10 -46.35 16.30 -55.53
N ALA A 11 -46.24 15.02 -55.24
CA ALA A 11 -45.71 14.55 -53.98
C ALA A 11 -44.19 14.70 -53.99
N LEU A 12 -43.68 15.60 -53.14
CA LEU A 12 -42.27 15.71 -52.80
C LEU A 12 -41.98 14.75 -51.64
N VAL A 13 -41.36 13.61 -51.95
CA VAL A 13 -40.89 12.65 -50.93
C VAL A 13 -39.63 13.21 -50.29
N LEU A 14 -39.76 13.80 -49.12
CA LEU A 14 -38.61 14.11 -48.26
C LEU A 14 -38.25 12.84 -47.48
N LEU A 15 -37.13 12.20 -47.84
CA LEU A 15 -36.46 11.19 -47.05
C LEU A 15 -35.84 11.87 -45.81
N LEU A 16 -36.52 11.83 -44.69
CA LEU A 16 -35.89 12.10 -43.37
C LEU A 16 -35.05 10.88 -42.99
N ALA A 17 -33.74 10.99 -43.18
CA ALA A 17 -32.81 10.09 -42.53
C ALA A 17 -32.85 10.37 -41.02
N ALA A 18 -33.55 9.53 -40.27
CA ALA A 18 -33.47 9.51 -38.81
C ALA A 18 -32.08 9.02 -38.42
N ALA A 19 -31.19 9.96 -38.13
CA ALA A 19 -29.96 9.67 -37.41
C ALA A 19 -30.34 9.21 -36.00
N ALA A 20 -30.28 7.91 -35.78
CA ALA A 20 -30.36 7.36 -34.42
C ALA A 20 -29.15 7.86 -33.64
N ALA A 21 -29.35 8.86 -32.81
CA ALA A 21 -28.38 9.23 -31.78
C ALA A 21 -28.23 8.04 -30.83
N PRO A 22 -27.01 7.61 -30.50
CA PRO A 22 -26.83 6.59 -29.49
C PRO A 22 -27.38 7.14 -28.17
N ALA A 23 -28.32 6.44 -27.59
CA ALA A 23 -28.79 6.70 -26.26
C ALA A 23 -27.58 6.62 -25.30
N LEU A 24 -27.10 7.78 -24.87
CA LEU A 24 -26.17 7.88 -23.75
C LEU A 24 -26.89 7.27 -22.55
N ALA A 25 -26.49 6.07 -22.17
CA ALA A 25 -26.90 5.47 -20.92
C ALA A 25 -26.53 6.46 -19.79
N GLN A 26 -27.52 7.16 -19.28
CA GLN A 26 -27.40 7.99 -18.09
C GLN A 26 -27.15 7.03 -16.92
N GLY A 27 -25.87 6.75 -16.66
CA GLY A 27 -25.47 6.01 -15.47
C GLY A 27 -25.88 6.78 -14.23
N ASN A 28 -26.48 6.07 -13.28
CA ASN A 28 -26.91 6.60 -12.01
C ASN A 28 -25.78 7.45 -11.37
N PRO A 29 -25.96 8.75 -11.10
CA PRO A 29 -24.88 9.64 -10.63
C PRO A 29 -24.36 9.31 -9.22
N THR A 30 -24.95 8.33 -8.54
CA THR A 30 -24.55 7.90 -7.19
C THR A 30 -23.59 6.72 -7.15
N SER A 31 -23.33 6.06 -8.29
CA SER A 31 -22.37 4.94 -8.36
C SER A 31 -21.00 5.42 -8.83
N PRO A 32 -19.89 4.93 -8.24
CA PRO A 32 -18.57 5.20 -8.75
C PRO A 32 -18.47 4.71 -10.20
N ARG A 33 -18.12 5.60 -11.13
CA ARG A 33 -17.80 5.18 -12.49
C ARG A 33 -16.60 4.27 -12.43
N VAL A 34 -16.81 2.98 -12.64
CA VAL A 34 -15.73 2.05 -12.89
C VAL A 34 -15.14 2.43 -14.25
N PRO A 35 -13.83 2.70 -14.39
CA PRO A 35 -13.18 2.86 -15.68
C PRO A 35 -13.51 1.63 -16.53
N ALA A 36 -13.55 1.80 -17.88
CA ALA A 36 -13.76 0.68 -18.78
C ALA A 36 -12.88 -0.50 -18.32
N ASP A 37 -13.52 -1.64 -18.09
CA ASP A 37 -12.84 -2.76 -17.43
C ASP A 37 -11.56 -3.14 -18.17
N PRO A 38 -10.42 -3.14 -17.50
CA PRO A 38 -9.18 -3.64 -18.09
C PRO A 38 -9.37 -5.11 -18.46
N THR A 39 -8.82 -5.57 -19.57
CA THR A 39 -8.86 -6.97 -19.98
C THR A 39 -8.20 -7.88 -18.93
N PRO A 40 -8.50 -9.20 -18.88
CA PRO A 40 -7.79 -10.12 -17.98
C PRO A 40 -6.28 -10.00 -18.10
N GLU A 41 -5.73 -9.89 -19.32
CA GLU A 41 -4.31 -9.67 -19.58
C GLU A 41 -3.78 -8.36 -18.98
N GLN A 42 -4.57 -7.28 -19.04
CA GLN A 42 -4.18 -6.00 -18.43
C GLN A 42 -4.19 -6.05 -16.90
N LEU A 43 -5.02 -6.91 -16.30
CA LEU A 43 -5.02 -7.13 -14.85
C LEU A 43 -3.90 -8.06 -14.41
N GLU A 44 -3.61 -9.10 -15.18
CA GLU A 44 -2.45 -9.96 -14.95
C GLU A 44 -1.14 -9.17 -15.11
N ALA A 45 -1.06 -8.29 -16.12
CA ALA A 45 0.05 -7.37 -16.29
C ALA A 45 0.15 -6.30 -15.19
N ALA A 46 -0.95 -6.00 -14.48
CA ALA A 46 -0.97 -5.07 -13.35
C ALA A 46 -0.58 -5.74 -12.01
N VAL A 47 -0.58 -7.07 -11.95
CA VAL A 47 0.00 -7.81 -10.82
C VAL A 47 1.50 -7.95 -11.07
N PRO A 48 2.35 -7.36 -10.24
CA PRO A 48 3.78 -7.43 -10.44
C PRO A 48 4.27 -8.89 -10.36
N ASP A 49 5.22 -9.25 -11.20
CA ASP A 49 6.01 -10.46 -10.99
C ASP A 49 6.88 -10.24 -9.74
N LEU A 50 6.41 -10.78 -8.64
CA LEU A 50 7.02 -10.63 -7.32
C LEU A 50 8.29 -11.49 -7.14
N ALA A 51 8.65 -12.30 -8.15
CA ALA A 51 9.75 -13.26 -8.01
C ALA A 51 11.11 -12.59 -7.80
N ASN A 52 11.35 -11.39 -8.34
CA ASN A 52 12.57 -10.62 -8.03
C ASN A 52 12.58 -9.17 -8.55
N PRO A 53 11.82 -8.22 -7.99
CA PRO A 53 11.80 -6.82 -8.48
C PRO A 53 13.13 -6.07 -8.28
N LEU A 54 14.07 -6.64 -7.50
CA LEU A 54 15.33 -5.98 -7.13
C LEU A 54 16.55 -6.46 -7.93
N ASN A 55 16.39 -7.43 -8.84
CA ASN A 55 17.51 -8.04 -9.57
C ASN A 55 17.89 -7.35 -10.87
N GLN A 56 17.13 -6.36 -11.33
CA GLN A 56 17.46 -5.65 -12.57
C GLN A 56 18.20 -4.34 -12.29
N PRO A 57 19.26 -4.01 -13.03
CA PRO A 57 19.98 -2.76 -12.86
C PRO A 57 19.11 -1.59 -13.34
N ILE A 58 18.95 -0.58 -12.50
CA ILE A 58 18.15 0.60 -12.82
C ILE A 58 19.01 1.84 -12.74
N THR A 59 18.91 2.65 -13.76
CA THR A 59 19.61 3.92 -13.86
C THR A 59 18.63 5.09 -13.72
N GLY A 60 18.93 6.02 -12.85
CA GLY A 60 18.48 7.40 -12.95
C GLY A 60 17.30 7.88 -12.15
N ALA A 61 16.62 7.04 -11.36
CA ALA A 61 15.53 7.51 -10.52
C ALA A 61 16.03 8.04 -9.16
N ARG A 62 15.31 8.98 -8.59
CA ARG A 62 15.60 9.57 -7.27
C ARG A 62 14.42 9.40 -6.34
N ILE A 63 14.67 8.87 -5.16
CA ILE A 63 13.74 8.96 -4.02
C ILE A 63 13.74 10.41 -3.54
N ASP A 64 12.56 10.92 -3.18
CA ASP A 64 12.42 12.26 -2.61
C ASP A 64 13.44 12.44 -1.44
N PRO A 65 14.28 13.48 -1.47
CA PRO A 65 15.29 13.71 -0.44
C PRO A 65 14.70 13.93 0.96
N LEU A 66 13.40 14.23 1.05
CA LEU A 66 12.69 14.34 2.34
C LEU A 66 12.37 12.97 2.96
N VAL A 67 12.54 11.88 2.22
CA VAL A 67 12.22 10.52 2.66
C VAL A 67 13.52 9.73 2.85
N GLY A 68 13.93 9.58 4.09
CA GLY A 68 15.19 8.93 4.46
C GLY A 68 16.35 9.94 4.53
N GLY A 69 17.16 9.86 5.57
CA GLY A 69 18.34 10.70 5.72
C GLY A 69 19.32 10.55 4.56
N THR A 70 19.87 11.65 4.09
CA THR A 70 20.92 11.66 3.06
C THR A 70 22.31 11.41 3.66
N GLU A 71 22.46 11.59 4.95
CA GLU A 71 23.71 11.40 5.69
C GLU A 71 23.77 9.99 6.31
N PRO A 72 24.83 9.23 6.07
CA PRO A 72 24.97 7.91 6.64
C PRO A 72 25.05 7.97 8.17
N PRO A 73 24.41 7.02 8.89
CA PRO A 73 24.52 6.94 10.35
C PRO A 73 25.95 6.58 10.76
N PRO A 74 26.32 6.82 12.05
CA PRO A 74 27.63 6.45 12.57
C PRO A 74 27.95 4.97 12.35
N SER A 75 29.22 4.67 12.04
CA SER A 75 29.68 3.30 11.81
C SER A 75 29.79 2.51 13.12
N LEU A 76 29.90 1.19 13.02
CA LEU A 76 30.14 0.31 14.17
C LEU A 76 31.40 0.71 14.93
N GLU A 77 32.49 1.05 14.23
CA GLU A 77 33.76 1.48 14.83
C GLU A 77 33.59 2.78 15.62
N ALA A 78 32.80 3.73 15.09
CA ALA A 78 32.48 4.97 15.79
C ALA A 78 31.73 4.72 17.10
N LEU A 79 30.79 3.76 17.12
CA LEU A 79 30.06 3.37 18.31
C LEU A 79 30.96 2.64 19.32
N GLN A 80 31.84 1.78 18.84
CA GLN A 80 32.80 1.05 19.66
C GLN A 80 33.86 1.97 20.28
N ALA A 81 34.21 3.05 19.58
CA ALA A 81 35.16 4.05 20.04
C ALA A 81 34.62 5.02 21.12
N ALA A 82 33.31 4.95 21.42
CA ALA A 82 32.70 5.84 22.41
C ALA A 82 33.38 5.71 23.80
N ARG A 83 33.88 6.82 24.35
CA ARG A 83 34.57 6.91 25.62
C ARG A 83 34.06 8.12 26.44
N PRO A 84 34.18 8.10 27.78
CA PRO A 84 33.96 9.28 28.58
C PRO A 84 35.10 10.29 28.43
N GLY A 85 34.90 11.51 28.86
CA GLY A 85 35.92 12.55 28.82
C GLY A 85 37.07 12.34 29.82
N ALA A 86 36.94 11.45 30.81
CA ALA A 86 37.97 11.13 31.81
C ALA A 86 38.11 9.61 31.99
N THR A 87 39.34 9.11 32.14
CA THR A 87 39.69 7.71 32.41
C THR A 87 39.86 7.42 33.90
N ALA A 88 39.38 6.23 34.33
CA ALA A 88 39.53 5.74 35.72
C ALA A 88 40.47 4.54 35.79
N ALA A 89 40.84 4.08 37.01
CA ALA A 89 41.72 2.95 37.28
C ALA A 89 41.18 1.63 36.71
N ASP A 90 42.08 0.66 36.44
CA ASP A 90 41.77 -0.63 35.81
C ASP A 90 40.87 -1.51 36.70
N GLY A 91 39.82 -2.09 36.10
CA GLY A 91 38.92 -3.05 36.76
C GLY A 91 37.53 -3.08 36.08
N LEU A 92 36.83 -4.21 36.19
CA LEU A 92 35.43 -4.38 35.84
C LEU A 92 34.65 -4.90 37.06
N GLU A 93 33.96 -4.01 37.74
CA GLU A 93 33.10 -4.37 38.89
C GLU A 93 31.80 -5.06 38.39
N PRO A 94 31.26 -6.09 39.07
CA PRO A 94 30.09 -6.83 38.63
C PRO A 94 28.85 -5.96 38.36
N GLY A 95 28.49 -5.06 39.25
CA GLY A 95 27.33 -4.16 39.08
C GLY A 95 27.51 -3.17 37.92
N ARG A 96 28.75 -2.80 37.60
CA ARG A 96 29.06 -1.95 36.46
C ARG A 96 29.04 -2.71 35.14
N ALA A 97 29.35 -4.01 35.15
CA ALA A 97 29.27 -4.86 33.95
C ALA A 97 27.85 -4.88 33.38
N ASP A 98 26.82 -4.98 34.22
CA ASP A 98 25.42 -4.98 33.79
C ASP A 98 24.99 -3.64 33.20
N LEU A 99 25.40 -2.54 33.81
CA LEU A 99 25.17 -1.19 33.28
C LEU A 99 25.79 -1.01 31.89
N LEU A 100 27.08 -1.40 31.75
CA LEU A 100 27.79 -1.34 30.47
C LEU A 100 27.14 -2.24 29.43
N ARG A 101 26.70 -3.46 29.79
CA ARG A 101 26.04 -4.40 28.89
C ARG A 101 24.76 -3.80 28.34
N THR A 102 23.89 -3.31 29.20
CA THR A 102 22.61 -2.74 28.77
C THR A 102 22.81 -1.52 27.87
N ALA A 103 23.72 -0.62 28.24
CA ALA A 103 24.03 0.56 27.43
C ALA A 103 24.64 0.19 26.06
N ALA A 104 25.62 -0.73 26.06
CA ALA A 104 26.34 -1.16 24.85
C ALA A 104 25.41 -1.90 23.87
N LEU A 105 24.58 -2.84 24.36
CA LEU A 105 23.59 -3.54 23.54
C LEU A 105 22.59 -2.58 22.89
N SER A 106 22.03 -1.66 23.69
CA SER A 106 21.08 -0.67 23.20
C SER A 106 21.72 0.26 22.16
N TYR A 107 22.92 0.76 22.44
CA TYR A 107 23.64 1.66 21.53
C TYR A 107 24.03 0.97 20.23
N GLY A 108 24.56 -0.26 20.30
CA GLY A 108 24.86 -1.08 19.14
C GLY A 108 23.62 -1.41 18.32
N ALA A 109 22.53 -1.83 18.97
CA ALA A 109 21.28 -2.16 18.28
C ALA A 109 20.68 -0.96 17.53
N GLN A 110 20.66 0.22 18.13
CA GLN A 110 20.22 1.44 17.45
C GLN A 110 21.12 1.78 16.25
N GLY A 111 22.45 1.62 16.39
CA GLY A 111 23.40 1.84 15.30
C GLY A 111 23.22 0.86 14.15
N GLY A 112 23.15 -0.42 14.45
CA GLY A 112 22.94 -1.48 13.43
C GLY A 112 21.61 -1.33 12.71
N LEU A 113 20.54 -1.00 13.45
CA LEU A 113 19.22 -0.71 12.88
C LEU A 113 19.26 0.47 11.91
N ALA A 114 19.90 1.57 12.32
CA ALA A 114 20.02 2.78 11.49
C ALA A 114 20.88 2.53 10.25
N ALA A 115 22.04 1.90 10.41
CA ALA A 115 22.97 1.61 9.32
C ALA A 115 22.34 0.67 8.26
N ARG A 116 21.69 -0.41 8.73
CA ARG A 116 21.03 -1.35 7.82
C ARG A 116 19.80 -0.72 7.17
N GLY A 117 19.00 0.06 7.89
CA GLY A 117 17.87 0.81 7.35
C GLY A 117 18.30 1.82 6.29
N PHE A 118 19.41 2.54 6.52
CA PHE A 118 20.01 3.42 5.53
C PHE A 118 20.43 2.65 4.26
N ALA A 119 21.13 1.52 4.42
CA ALA A 119 21.56 0.68 3.29
C ALA A 119 20.37 0.13 2.49
N LEU A 120 19.27 -0.25 3.15
CA LEU A 120 18.03 -0.66 2.49
C LEU A 120 17.39 0.48 1.71
N ASN A 121 17.33 1.69 2.26
CA ASN A 121 16.83 2.86 1.54
C ASN A 121 17.70 3.19 0.32
N GLU A 122 19.02 3.05 0.41
CA GLU A 122 19.94 3.20 -0.73
C GLU A 122 19.69 2.14 -1.82
N LEU A 123 19.41 0.90 -1.42
CA LEU A 123 19.03 -0.16 -2.35
C LEU A 123 17.72 0.18 -3.06
N LEU A 124 16.69 0.61 -2.33
CA LEU A 124 15.41 1.04 -2.90
C LEU A 124 15.59 2.20 -3.88
N ARG A 125 16.47 3.15 -3.57
CA ARG A 125 16.78 4.30 -4.45
C ARG A 125 17.41 3.86 -5.77
N ARG A 126 18.31 2.87 -5.74
CA ARG A 126 18.91 2.33 -6.97
C ARG A 126 17.88 1.64 -7.87
N HIS A 127 16.82 1.07 -7.28
CA HIS A 127 15.79 0.30 -7.98
C HIS A 127 14.45 1.05 -8.11
N GLU A 128 14.45 2.37 -7.94
CA GLU A 128 13.23 3.18 -7.83
C GLU A 128 12.33 3.07 -9.07
N ALA A 129 12.90 3.19 -10.28
CA ALA A 129 12.12 3.13 -11.51
C ALA A 129 11.46 1.76 -11.72
N GLN A 130 12.14 0.67 -11.34
CA GLN A 130 11.57 -0.68 -11.40
C GLN A 130 10.45 -0.87 -10.37
N LEU A 131 10.66 -0.39 -9.15
CA LEU A 131 9.65 -0.44 -8.10
C LEU A 131 8.41 0.37 -8.48
N ASP A 132 8.59 1.53 -9.12
CA ASP A 132 7.48 2.35 -9.63
C ASP A 132 6.68 1.62 -10.72
N ALA A 133 7.35 0.89 -11.60
CA ALA A 133 6.71 0.09 -12.64
C ALA A 133 6.03 -1.17 -12.07
N THR A 134 6.70 -1.83 -11.11
CA THR A 134 6.22 -3.09 -10.52
C THR A 134 5.05 -2.87 -9.57
N TYR A 135 5.12 -1.85 -8.72
CA TYR A 135 4.10 -1.56 -7.70
C TYR A 135 3.23 -0.36 -8.08
N ASP A 136 2.68 -0.36 -9.30
CA ASP A 136 1.78 0.70 -9.78
C ASP A 136 0.34 0.50 -9.29
N PHE A 137 -0.01 1.16 -8.19
CA PHE A 137 -1.37 1.16 -7.65
C PHE A 137 -2.37 1.99 -8.47
N ARG A 138 -1.92 2.82 -9.43
CA ARG A 138 -2.82 3.71 -10.20
C ARG A 138 -3.83 2.92 -11.01
N SER A 139 -3.43 1.77 -11.53
CA SER A 139 -4.32 0.86 -12.28
C SER A 139 -5.38 0.18 -11.40
N LEU A 140 -5.16 0.12 -10.10
CA LEU A 140 -6.01 -0.58 -9.14
C LEU A 140 -7.05 0.33 -8.46
N VAL A 141 -6.71 1.61 -8.19
CA VAL A 141 -7.65 2.54 -7.56
C VAL A 141 -8.77 2.95 -8.50
N LEU A 142 -9.93 3.24 -7.94
CA LEU A 142 -11.12 3.63 -8.67
C LEU A 142 -11.38 5.13 -8.48
N PRO A 143 -11.51 5.92 -9.56
CA PRO A 143 -11.95 7.30 -9.41
C PRO A 143 -13.40 7.33 -8.92
N VAL A 144 -13.65 8.09 -7.86
CA VAL A 144 -14.99 8.34 -7.36
C VAL A 144 -15.50 9.59 -8.05
N ALA A 145 -16.01 9.41 -9.28
CA ALA A 145 -16.41 10.51 -10.12
C ALA A 145 -17.86 10.94 -9.88
N ALA A 146 -18.02 12.19 -9.45
CA ALA A 146 -19.12 13.05 -9.81
C ALA A 146 -18.62 14.49 -9.75
N GLY A 147 -18.57 15.17 -10.89
CA GLY A 147 -18.31 16.62 -10.94
C GLY A 147 -16.89 17.09 -10.58
N GLY A 148 -15.83 16.45 -11.09
CA GLY A 148 -14.47 17.00 -11.06
C GLY A 148 -13.68 16.85 -9.75
N GLY A 149 -14.14 16.06 -8.81
CA GLY A 149 -13.39 15.79 -7.57
C GLY A 149 -12.21 14.82 -7.75
N GLN A 150 -11.13 15.04 -7.02
CA GLN A 150 -9.92 14.20 -7.02
C GLN A 150 -10.01 13.00 -6.06
N THR A 151 -11.21 12.67 -5.58
CA THR A 151 -11.38 11.56 -4.63
C THR A 151 -11.21 10.22 -5.34
N LEU A 152 -10.33 9.41 -4.84
CA LEU A 152 -10.11 8.04 -5.27
C LEU A 152 -10.67 7.07 -4.21
N MET A 153 -11.11 5.92 -4.67
CA MET A 153 -11.42 4.80 -3.80
C MET A 153 -10.32 3.75 -3.91
N ARG A 154 -9.70 3.46 -2.79
CA ARG A 154 -8.82 2.30 -2.67
C ARG A 154 -9.68 1.06 -2.52
N PRO A 155 -9.56 0.07 -3.40
CA PRO A 155 -10.29 -1.17 -3.28
C PRO A 155 -10.02 -1.89 -1.96
N PRO A 156 -10.91 -2.79 -1.53
CA PRO A 156 -10.62 -3.67 -0.41
C PRO A 156 -9.47 -4.61 -0.77
N VAL A 157 -8.78 -5.12 0.25
CA VAL A 157 -7.77 -6.16 0.09
C VAL A 157 -8.44 -7.51 0.31
N VAL A 158 -8.39 -8.37 -0.70
CA VAL A 158 -8.97 -9.71 -0.65
C VAL A 158 -7.85 -10.75 -0.60
N SER A 159 -7.81 -11.55 0.46
CA SER A 159 -6.99 -12.75 0.54
C SER A 159 -7.68 -13.92 -0.18
N ALA A 160 -6.89 -14.90 -0.61
CA ALA A 160 -7.40 -16.15 -1.12
C ALA A 160 -6.57 -17.32 -0.59
N ALA A 161 -7.25 -18.39 -0.23
CA ALA A 161 -6.64 -19.68 0.06
C ALA A 161 -7.20 -20.72 -0.90
N GLN A 162 -6.33 -21.57 -1.42
CA GLN A 162 -6.71 -22.72 -2.24
C GLN A 162 -6.62 -24.00 -1.42
N MET A 163 -7.49 -24.95 -1.72
CA MET A 163 -7.52 -26.26 -1.04
C MET A 163 -7.53 -26.11 0.50
N ALA A 164 -8.39 -25.20 0.98
CA ALA A 164 -8.51 -24.96 2.41
C ALA A 164 -9.17 -26.18 3.09
N PHE A 165 -8.56 -26.64 4.17
CA PHE A 165 -9.01 -27.75 4.99
C PHE A 165 -9.24 -27.26 6.42
N ALA A 166 -10.39 -27.58 6.99
CA ALA A 166 -10.71 -27.28 8.38
C ALA A 166 -11.33 -28.48 9.07
N LEU A 167 -10.89 -28.75 10.29
CA LEU A 167 -11.49 -29.77 11.17
C LEU A 167 -12.42 -29.10 12.19
N GLY A 168 -13.60 -29.68 12.38
CA GLY A 168 -14.56 -29.31 13.41
C GLY A 168 -14.90 -30.50 14.31
N ASP A 169 -15.64 -30.27 15.40
CA ASP A 169 -16.17 -31.25 16.33
C ASP A 169 -15.12 -32.31 16.79
N GLY A 170 -13.98 -31.83 17.24
CA GLY A 170 -12.91 -32.72 17.71
C GLY A 170 -12.30 -33.62 16.64
N GLY A 171 -12.40 -33.25 15.36
CA GLY A 171 -11.88 -34.02 14.23
C GLY A 171 -12.90 -34.95 13.58
N GLN A 172 -14.15 -34.92 14.02
CA GLN A 172 -15.22 -35.73 13.43
C GLN A 172 -15.84 -35.15 12.17
N VAL A 173 -15.65 -33.85 11.93
CA VAL A 173 -16.10 -33.14 10.73
C VAL A 173 -14.90 -32.54 10.02
N ALA A 174 -14.75 -32.87 8.74
CA ALA A 174 -13.75 -32.26 7.84
C ALA A 174 -14.49 -31.39 6.81
N ARG A 175 -14.06 -30.15 6.62
CA ARG A 175 -14.53 -29.26 5.57
C ARG A 175 -13.39 -29.00 4.60
N GLU A 176 -13.62 -29.33 3.35
CA GLU A 176 -12.70 -29.04 2.25
C GLU A 176 -13.30 -27.95 1.36
N SER A 177 -12.52 -26.92 1.05
CA SER A 177 -12.94 -25.83 0.16
C SER A 177 -11.89 -25.61 -0.90
N ARG A 178 -12.29 -25.61 -2.17
CA ARG A 178 -11.38 -25.37 -3.29
C ARG A 178 -10.80 -23.96 -3.27
N CYS A 179 -11.63 -22.97 -2.94
CA CYS A 179 -11.23 -21.57 -2.76
C CYS A 179 -11.93 -20.98 -1.57
N VAL A 180 -11.20 -20.24 -0.76
CA VAL A 180 -11.73 -19.37 0.30
C VAL A 180 -11.24 -17.96 0.04
N TYR A 181 -12.16 -17.01 -0.09
CA TYR A 181 -11.88 -15.59 -0.20
C TYR A 181 -12.28 -14.89 1.09
N GLU A 182 -11.45 -13.93 1.50
CA GLU A 182 -11.71 -13.12 2.69
C GLU A 182 -11.32 -11.66 2.43
N ILE A 183 -12.19 -10.72 2.78
CA ILE A 183 -11.87 -9.29 2.75
C ILE A 183 -11.11 -8.96 4.04
N THR A 184 -9.80 -8.85 3.96
CA THR A 184 -8.92 -8.57 5.10
C THR A 184 -8.79 -7.08 5.42
N ARG A 185 -9.13 -6.22 4.45
CA ARG A 185 -9.19 -4.77 4.64
C ARG A 185 -10.32 -4.18 3.80
N ALA A 186 -11.09 -3.27 4.42
CA ALA A 186 -12.19 -2.57 3.80
C ALA A 186 -11.73 -1.55 2.73
N ALA A 187 -12.62 -1.18 1.82
CA ALA A 187 -12.42 -0.07 0.90
C ALA A 187 -12.32 1.26 1.65
N THR A 188 -11.47 2.17 1.17
CA THR A 188 -11.26 3.50 1.77
C THR A 188 -11.18 4.58 0.71
N LEU A 189 -11.55 5.83 1.10
CA LEU A 189 -11.35 7.00 0.25
C LEU A 189 -9.94 7.55 0.43
N SER A 190 -9.37 8.09 -0.65
CA SER A 190 -8.02 8.66 -0.68
C SER A 190 -7.97 9.81 -1.69
N SER A 191 -7.07 10.76 -1.51
CA SER A 191 -6.76 11.81 -2.47
C SER A 191 -5.71 11.39 -3.50
N ALA A 192 -4.96 10.32 -3.22
CA ALA A 192 -3.91 9.80 -4.10
C ALA A 192 -3.85 8.28 -4.04
N PRO A 193 -3.35 7.61 -5.09
CA PRO A 193 -3.05 6.18 -5.04
C PRO A 193 -2.04 5.87 -3.94
N PRO A 194 -2.07 4.67 -3.35
CA PRO A 194 -0.97 4.18 -2.53
C PRO A 194 0.35 4.22 -3.30
N ASN A 195 1.45 4.30 -2.57
CA ASN A 195 2.78 4.27 -3.16
C ASN A 195 3.64 3.29 -2.35
N TRP A 196 4.46 2.49 -3.01
CA TRP A 196 5.36 1.53 -2.38
C TRP A 196 6.32 2.19 -1.37
N ARG A 197 6.69 3.47 -1.61
CA ARG A 197 7.55 4.23 -0.69
C ARG A 197 6.96 4.36 0.70
N ALA A 198 5.64 4.53 0.80
CA ALA A 198 4.94 4.59 2.08
C ALA A 198 4.97 3.26 2.87
N TYR A 199 5.27 2.15 2.20
CA TYR A 199 5.45 0.85 2.85
C TYR A 199 6.91 0.59 3.20
N LEU A 200 7.83 0.80 2.26
CA LEU A 200 9.20 0.29 2.33
C LEU A 200 10.24 1.32 2.82
N VAL A 201 10.01 2.62 2.54
CA VAL A 201 10.97 3.66 2.95
C VAL A 201 10.71 4.07 4.38
N ARG A 202 11.75 3.95 5.21
CA ARG A 202 11.69 4.32 6.63
C ARG A 202 12.81 5.28 6.99
N THR A 203 12.49 6.23 7.86
CA THR A 203 13.48 7.09 8.51
C THR A 203 13.95 6.44 9.80
N TRP A 204 15.23 6.43 10.01
CA TRP A 204 15.86 5.91 11.23
C TRP A 204 16.57 7.05 11.96
N SER A 205 16.44 7.08 13.29
CA SER A 205 17.17 8.03 14.11
C SER A 205 18.61 7.56 14.29
N ASN A 206 19.54 8.49 14.36
CA ASN A 206 20.90 8.19 14.79
C ASN A 206 20.90 7.58 16.22
N PRO A 207 21.82 6.64 16.49
CA PRO A 207 21.91 6.04 17.81
C PRO A 207 22.16 7.11 18.88
N ARG A 208 21.38 7.06 19.96
CA ARG A 208 21.52 7.98 21.06
C ARG A 208 22.72 7.57 21.91
N ARG A 209 23.73 8.45 21.97
CA ARG A 209 24.91 8.23 22.83
C ARG A 209 24.47 8.00 24.28
N PRO A 210 24.96 6.94 24.95
CA PRO A 210 24.69 6.69 26.37
C PRO A 210 25.23 7.78 27.26
N ALA A 211 24.71 7.88 28.49
CA ALA A 211 25.22 8.78 29.51
C ALA A 211 26.68 8.45 29.82
N GLU A 212 27.48 9.46 30.19
CA GLU A 212 28.92 9.32 30.53
C GLU A 212 29.18 8.24 31.57
N ALA A 213 28.29 8.10 32.56
CA ALA A 213 28.38 7.07 33.59
C ALA A 213 28.30 5.63 33.04
N ALA A 214 27.65 5.43 31.86
CA ALA A 214 27.48 4.15 31.21
C ALA A 214 28.51 3.89 30.09
N LEU A 215 29.51 4.76 29.94
CA LEU A 215 30.60 4.56 28.98
C LEU A 215 31.81 3.86 29.65
N PRO A 216 32.63 3.11 28.89
CA PRO A 216 33.76 2.36 29.42
C PRO A 216 34.88 3.30 29.85
N ARG A 217 35.40 3.11 31.07
CA ARG A 217 36.44 3.94 31.73
C ARG A 217 37.81 3.27 31.75
N THR A 218 37.85 1.92 31.79
CA THR A 218 39.07 1.13 31.84
C THR A 218 39.32 0.36 30.54
N ARG A 219 40.52 -0.21 30.35
CA ARG A 219 40.81 -1.07 29.19
C ARG A 219 39.93 -2.32 29.16
N GLN A 220 39.69 -2.93 30.33
CA GLN A 220 38.83 -4.11 30.42
C GLN A 220 37.38 -3.79 30.05
N GLU A 221 36.87 -2.70 30.60
CA GLU A 221 35.54 -2.18 30.23
C GLU A 221 35.45 -1.88 28.74
N ALA A 222 36.51 -1.29 28.15
CA ALA A 222 36.55 -0.98 26.73
C ALA A 222 36.50 -2.24 25.82
N ALA A 223 37.28 -3.27 26.20
CA ALA A 223 37.25 -4.56 25.47
C ALA A 223 35.86 -5.25 25.58
N TYR A 224 35.27 -5.19 26.76
CA TYR A 224 33.91 -5.69 27.01
C TYR A 224 32.86 -4.91 26.17
N TRP A 225 32.93 -3.58 26.21
CA TRP A 225 32.08 -2.65 25.46
C TRP A 225 32.12 -2.94 23.96
N THR A 226 33.31 -3.04 23.36
CA THR A 226 33.51 -3.30 21.94
C THR A 226 32.79 -4.58 21.50
N ARG A 227 32.91 -5.66 22.29
CA ARG A 227 32.25 -6.94 22.01
C ARG A 227 30.73 -6.82 22.10
N VAL A 228 30.22 -6.19 23.17
CA VAL A 228 28.77 -6.08 23.41
C VAL A 228 28.10 -5.12 22.44
N VAL A 229 28.77 -4.02 22.04
CA VAL A 229 28.27 -3.15 20.96
C VAL A 229 28.14 -3.91 19.64
N ALA A 230 29.13 -4.77 19.29
CA ALA A 230 29.05 -5.58 18.08
C ALA A 230 27.88 -6.61 18.13
N GLU A 231 27.65 -7.21 19.32
CA GLU A 231 26.49 -8.08 19.54
C GLU A 231 25.18 -7.33 19.32
N GLY A 232 25.05 -6.14 19.93
CA GLY A 232 23.88 -5.26 19.74
C GLY A 232 23.71 -4.85 18.28
N TRP A 233 24.77 -4.43 17.61
CA TRP A 233 24.76 -4.04 16.21
C TRP A 233 24.21 -5.14 15.30
N ALA A 234 24.74 -6.37 15.41
CA ALA A 234 24.26 -7.50 14.64
C ALA A 234 22.77 -7.79 14.92
N GLY A 235 22.31 -7.58 16.18
CA GLY A 235 20.88 -7.64 16.52
C GLY A 235 20.05 -6.58 15.79
N GLY A 236 20.53 -5.33 15.78
CA GLY A 236 19.88 -4.22 15.10
C GLY A 236 19.78 -4.41 13.57
N GLU A 237 20.85 -4.91 12.95
CA GLU A 237 20.83 -5.21 11.52
C GLU A 237 19.80 -6.28 11.17
N ARG A 238 19.72 -7.38 11.94
CA ARG A 238 18.69 -8.42 11.74
C ARG A 238 17.28 -7.84 11.89
N GLN A 239 17.05 -7.02 12.91
CA GLN A 239 15.76 -6.38 13.14
C GLN A 239 15.35 -5.47 11.95
N ALA A 240 16.30 -4.70 11.37
CA ALA A 240 16.03 -3.87 10.20
C ALA A 240 15.56 -4.72 9.00
N VAL A 241 16.20 -5.86 8.75
CA VAL A 241 15.81 -6.78 7.68
C VAL A 241 14.45 -7.41 7.95
N GLU A 242 14.18 -7.84 9.16
CA GLU A 242 12.87 -8.42 9.54
C GLU A 242 11.73 -7.41 9.35
N ILE A 243 11.93 -6.15 9.76
CA ILE A 243 10.97 -5.06 9.54
C ILE A 243 10.75 -4.84 8.03
N PHE A 244 11.84 -4.78 7.26
CA PHE A 244 11.76 -4.59 5.81
C PHE A 244 10.97 -5.72 5.12
N LEU A 245 11.24 -6.98 5.47
CA LEU A 245 10.54 -8.13 4.91
C LEU A 245 9.06 -8.15 5.31
N ALA A 246 8.74 -7.77 6.55
CA ALA A 246 7.35 -7.63 6.99
C ALA A 246 6.60 -6.53 6.22
N ASP A 247 7.26 -5.39 5.97
CA ASP A 247 6.72 -4.29 5.18
C ASP A 247 6.54 -4.66 3.71
N LEU A 248 7.50 -5.37 3.12
CA LEU A 248 7.41 -5.91 1.76
C LEU A 248 6.23 -6.88 1.64
N GLY A 249 6.10 -7.84 2.54
CA GLY A 249 4.97 -8.76 2.56
C GLY A 249 3.62 -8.05 2.76
N ARG A 250 3.59 -6.89 3.43
CA ARG A 250 2.39 -6.05 3.52
C ARG A 250 2.08 -5.35 2.19
N LEU A 251 3.10 -4.80 1.52
CA LEU A 251 2.97 -4.19 0.19
C LEU A 251 2.41 -5.19 -0.82
N GLU A 252 2.99 -6.39 -0.86
CA GLU A 252 2.58 -7.48 -1.75
C GLU A 252 1.15 -7.93 -1.49
N ARG A 253 0.79 -8.17 -0.24
CA ARG A 253 -0.60 -8.53 0.11
C ARG A 253 -1.59 -7.45 -0.32
N ASP A 254 -1.23 -6.18 -0.20
CA ASP A 254 -2.11 -5.08 -0.55
C ASP A 254 -2.33 -4.98 -2.05
N ILE A 255 -1.27 -4.99 -2.85
CA ILE A 255 -1.38 -4.87 -4.30
C ILE A 255 -2.08 -6.09 -4.91
N VAL A 256 -1.67 -7.30 -4.52
CA VAL A 256 -2.29 -8.54 -5.00
C VAL A 256 -3.75 -8.63 -4.54
N GLY A 257 -4.05 -8.26 -3.29
CA GLY A 257 -5.41 -8.29 -2.76
C GLY A 257 -6.34 -7.30 -3.45
N MET A 258 -5.86 -6.09 -3.79
CA MET A 258 -6.64 -5.11 -4.57
C MET A 258 -6.83 -5.57 -6.01
N ALA A 259 -5.80 -6.14 -6.65
CA ALA A 259 -5.91 -6.71 -8.00
C ALA A 259 -6.92 -7.86 -8.01
N ARG A 260 -6.85 -8.76 -7.04
CA ARG A 260 -7.81 -9.87 -6.87
C ARG A 260 -9.24 -9.36 -6.70
N TYR A 261 -9.45 -8.31 -5.91
CA TYR A 261 -10.77 -7.68 -5.82
C TYR A 261 -11.32 -7.28 -7.20
N ARG A 262 -10.49 -6.68 -8.06
CA ARG A 262 -10.88 -6.28 -9.41
C ARG A 262 -11.29 -7.48 -10.29
N VAL A 263 -10.57 -8.59 -10.18
CA VAL A 263 -10.90 -9.84 -10.87
C VAL A 263 -12.23 -10.42 -10.36
N LEU A 264 -12.38 -10.50 -9.02
CA LEU A 264 -13.61 -11.02 -8.40
C LEU A 264 -14.84 -10.15 -8.68
N LEU A 265 -14.65 -8.84 -8.77
CA LEU A 265 -15.71 -7.89 -9.10
C LEU A 265 -16.26 -8.15 -10.51
N ARG A 266 -15.36 -8.38 -11.48
CA ARG A 266 -15.78 -8.75 -12.84
C ARG A 266 -16.48 -10.10 -12.88
N ALA A 267 -16.00 -11.05 -12.10
CA ALA A 267 -16.61 -12.38 -12.02
C ALA A 267 -17.94 -12.39 -11.25
N GLY A 268 -18.38 -11.24 -10.69
CA GLY A 268 -19.60 -11.15 -9.90
C GLY A 268 -19.52 -11.83 -8.53
N LEU A 269 -18.31 -12.16 -8.09
CA LEU A 269 -18.04 -12.81 -6.78
C LEU A 269 -17.96 -11.81 -5.62
N VAL A 270 -17.90 -10.53 -5.92
CA VAL A 270 -17.88 -9.46 -4.93
C VAL A 270 -18.74 -8.29 -5.42
N GLU A 271 -19.34 -7.56 -4.50
CA GLU A 271 -20.16 -6.40 -4.80
C GLU A 271 -19.33 -5.11 -4.76
N GLN A 272 -19.78 -4.09 -5.49
CA GLN A 272 -19.17 -2.76 -5.44
C GLN A 272 -19.56 -2.04 -4.14
N PRO A 273 -18.67 -1.21 -3.59
CA PRO A 273 -19.04 -0.32 -2.49
C PRO A 273 -20.01 0.74 -2.97
N ARG A 274 -20.97 1.10 -2.11
CA ARG A 274 -21.88 2.20 -2.39
C ARG A 274 -21.29 3.50 -1.85
N VAL A 275 -21.30 4.55 -2.69
CA VAL A 275 -20.77 5.86 -2.35
C VAL A 275 -21.87 6.91 -2.51
N VAL A 276 -22.01 7.77 -1.54
CA VAL A 276 -22.98 8.89 -1.52
C VAL A 276 -22.21 10.21 -1.49
N PHE A 277 -22.78 11.20 -2.17
CA PHE A 277 -22.26 12.56 -2.26
C PHE A 277 -23.24 13.55 -1.65
N GLU A 278 -22.74 14.43 -0.80
CA GLU A 278 -23.47 15.59 -0.29
C GLU A 278 -22.73 16.86 -0.75
N ASN A 279 -23.45 17.72 -1.46
CA ASN A 279 -22.91 18.99 -1.92
C ASN A 279 -23.54 20.13 -1.11
N ARG A 280 -22.71 21.05 -0.61
CA ARG A 280 -23.14 22.26 0.09
C ARG A 280 -22.56 23.48 -0.63
N ALA A 281 -23.40 24.44 -0.98
CA ALA A 281 -22.96 25.64 -1.69
C ALA A 281 -21.99 26.46 -0.84
N ALA A 282 -22.26 26.59 0.44
CA ALA A 282 -21.40 27.24 1.42
C ALA A 282 -21.59 26.65 2.81
N GLU A 283 -20.51 26.50 3.56
CA GLU A 283 -20.48 26.13 4.97
C GLU A 283 -19.42 26.94 5.70
N GLY A 284 -19.77 27.51 6.84
CA GLY A 284 -18.79 28.22 7.65
C GLY A 284 -19.37 29.24 8.62
N GLY A 285 -18.49 30.01 9.24
CA GLY A 285 -18.76 31.05 10.22
C GLY A 285 -17.83 32.25 10.02
N ARG A 286 -17.69 33.07 11.07
CA ARG A 286 -16.95 34.35 10.97
C ARG A 286 -15.51 34.22 10.52
N GLU A 287 -14.80 33.15 10.88
CA GLU A 287 -13.35 33.02 10.65
C GLU A 287 -13.01 32.06 9.51
N ARG A 288 -13.94 31.21 9.08
CA ARG A 288 -13.71 30.25 8.01
C ARG A 288 -14.96 30.06 7.17
N LEU A 289 -14.85 30.20 5.88
CA LEU A 289 -15.89 29.93 4.91
C LEU A 289 -15.38 28.89 3.88
N ARG A 290 -16.16 27.84 3.68
CA ARG A 290 -15.95 26.85 2.62
C ARG A 290 -17.02 27.09 1.56
N LEU A 291 -16.57 27.20 0.30
CA LEU A 291 -17.46 27.35 -0.84
C LEU A 291 -17.39 26.10 -1.71
N GLY A 292 -18.54 25.62 -2.14
CA GLY A 292 -18.62 24.41 -2.96
C GLY A 292 -18.16 23.16 -2.21
N ASP A 293 -18.46 23.08 -0.91
CA ASP A 293 -18.07 21.93 -0.07
C ASP A 293 -18.78 20.66 -0.54
N ARG A 294 -18.03 19.58 -0.62
CA ARG A 294 -18.50 18.29 -1.07
C ARG A 294 -18.02 17.18 -0.15
N THR A 295 -18.95 16.54 0.50
CA THR A 295 -18.68 15.35 1.31
C THR A 295 -18.90 14.10 0.47
N VAL A 296 -17.94 13.18 0.51
CA VAL A 296 -18.00 11.86 -0.13
C VAL A 296 -17.94 10.80 0.96
N ARG A 297 -18.86 9.86 0.95
CA ARG A 297 -18.97 8.83 1.98
C ARG A 297 -19.22 7.46 1.36
N ILE A 298 -18.48 6.44 1.81
CA ILE A 298 -18.83 5.05 1.57
C ILE A 298 -19.92 4.66 2.57
N THR A 299 -21.11 4.28 2.07
CA THR A 299 -22.25 3.87 2.90
C THR A 299 -22.30 2.36 3.08
N ASP A 300 -21.93 1.61 2.04
CA ASP A 300 -21.87 0.16 2.10
C ASP A 300 -20.48 -0.31 1.62
N GLN A 301 -19.86 -1.15 2.43
CA GLN A 301 -18.59 -1.79 2.08
C GLN A 301 -18.82 -2.95 1.09
N PRO A 302 -17.82 -3.28 0.24
CA PRO A 302 -17.89 -4.44 -0.61
C PRO A 302 -18.12 -5.72 0.19
N GLY A 303 -19.03 -6.56 -0.28
CA GLY A 303 -19.32 -7.88 0.29
C GLY A 303 -19.03 -9.00 -0.71
N LEU A 304 -18.68 -10.18 -0.21
CA LEU A 304 -18.57 -11.38 -1.03
C LEU A 304 -19.97 -11.88 -1.41
N GLN A 305 -20.17 -12.21 -2.69
CA GLN A 305 -21.46 -12.65 -3.22
C GLN A 305 -21.57 -14.17 -3.14
N ALA A 306 -22.36 -14.65 -2.21
CA ALA A 306 -22.58 -16.09 -2.01
C ALA A 306 -23.55 -16.73 -3.01
N ASN A 307 -24.30 -15.95 -3.80
CA ASN A 307 -25.27 -16.47 -4.75
C ASN A 307 -24.63 -16.83 -6.11
N PRO A 308 -24.46 -18.13 -6.47
CA PRO A 308 -23.81 -18.54 -7.70
C PRO A 308 -24.49 -18.06 -8.99
N ARG A 309 -25.80 -17.72 -8.93
CA ARG A 309 -26.54 -17.22 -10.11
C ARG A 309 -26.08 -15.85 -10.56
N ARG A 310 -25.36 -15.12 -9.71
CA ARG A 310 -24.76 -13.80 -10.01
C ARG A 310 -23.33 -13.89 -10.53
N TRP A 311 -22.73 -15.09 -10.51
CA TRP A 311 -21.36 -15.30 -10.96
C TRP A 311 -21.30 -15.45 -12.47
N GLN A 312 -20.26 -14.97 -13.08
CA GLN A 312 -20.00 -15.23 -14.48
C GLN A 312 -19.41 -16.65 -14.66
N PRO A 313 -19.67 -17.32 -15.80
CA PRO A 313 -19.30 -18.73 -16.02
C PRO A 313 -17.80 -19.05 -15.88
N ALA A 314 -16.94 -18.04 -16.01
CA ALA A 314 -15.49 -18.19 -15.91
C ALA A 314 -14.93 -18.12 -14.48
N ALA A 315 -15.79 -18.00 -13.46
CA ALA A 315 -15.36 -17.88 -12.07
C ALA A 315 -14.98 -19.24 -11.46
N GLY A 316 -13.92 -19.84 -11.99
CA GLY A 316 -13.14 -20.87 -11.26
C GLY A 316 -12.25 -20.21 -10.20
N CYS A 317 -11.59 -21.03 -9.34
CA CYS A 317 -10.51 -20.50 -8.53
C CYS A 317 -9.45 -19.88 -9.46
N PRO A 318 -9.18 -18.57 -9.44
CA PRO A 318 -8.03 -18.03 -10.15
C PRO A 318 -6.77 -18.74 -9.64
N GLN A 319 -5.97 -19.22 -10.55
CA GLN A 319 -4.65 -19.83 -10.24
C GLN A 319 -3.67 -18.74 -9.83
#